data_9ac05366248f9acf698482e5660f062b
#
_entry.id   9ac05366248f9acf698482e5660f062b
#
_cell.length_a   1.000
_cell.length_b   1.000
_cell.length_c   1.000
_cell.angle_alpha   90.00
_cell.angle_beta   90.00
_cell.angle_gamma   90.00
#
_symmetry.space_group_name_H-M   'P 1'
#
loop_
_entity.id
_entity.type
_entity.pdbx_description
1 polymer ?
#
loop_
_entity_poly.entity_id
_entity_poly.type
_entity_poly.pdbx_seq_one_letter_code
_entity_poly.pdbx_strand_id
1 'polypeptide(L)'
;IRDRICIDHHPVYEHIDYRFCDIRPDVGACASIIASYYFDNDIDMPADVATALLYGIKMDTADMRRGVSQLDLDMFYKLFMMADRDILTNLDSSVLHFDDIKAYKDALSTIDIREDVCFACAGYECKESLIAAICDFTLTLDGINLSIVYSPKKDGIKLSIRSGGKYLSGVLAVNALRGIGTGGGHDN
;
A
#
# COMPACT_ATOMS: atom_id res chain seq x y z
N ILE A 1 14.66 -27.17 12.97
CA ILE A 1 14.66 -26.17 11.86
C ILE A 1 13.30 -26.30 11.22
N ARG A 2 12.47 -25.26 11.30
CA ARG A 2 11.20 -25.25 10.56
C ARG A 2 11.54 -24.92 9.11
N ASP A 3 11.12 -25.77 8.18
CA ASP A 3 11.20 -25.50 6.75
C ASP A 3 10.44 -24.20 6.45
N ARG A 4 11.18 -23.12 6.17
CA ARG A 4 10.62 -21.81 5.85
C ARG A 4 10.83 -21.52 4.37
N ILE A 5 9.81 -20.95 3.75
CA ILE A 5 9.84 -20.44 2.39
C ILE A 5 9.61 -18.93 2.48
N CYS A 6 10.38 -18.18 1.72
CA CYS A 6 10.20 -16.74 1.56
C CYS A 6 10.05 -16.40 0.08
N ILE A 7 8.98 -15.71 -0.27
CA ILE A 7 8.77 -15.07 -1.58
C ILE A 7 8.38 -13.63 -1.27
N ASP A 8 9.19 -12.67 -1.68
CA ASP A 8 9.01 -11.28 -1.29
C ASP A 8 9.53 -10.31 -2.36
N HIS A 9 9.02 -9.09 -2.33
CA HIS A 9 9.50 -7.97 -3.15
C HIS A 9 10.13 -6.84 -2.32
N HIS A 10 10.24 -7.01 -1.00
CA HIS A 10 10.91 -6.02 -0.15
C HIS A 10 12.43 -6.24 -0.09
N PRO A 11 13.23 -5.18 0.12
CA PRO A 11 14.65 -5.32 0.39
C PRO A 11 14.91 -6.15 1.65
N VAL A 12 15.94 -6.99 1.63
CA VAL A 12 16.31 -7.81 2.78
C VAL A 12 17.08 -6.97 3.79
N TYR A 13 16.54 -6.85 5.00
CA TYR A 13 17.19 -6.14 6.12
C TYR A 13 17.88 -7.07 7.12
N GLU A 14 17.43 -8.33 7.22
CA GLU A 14 18.01 -9.34 8.12
C GLU A 14 18.22 -10.64 7.38
N HIS A 15 19.35 -11.31 7.64
CA HIS A 15 19.65 -12.61 7.07
C HIS A 15 18.90 -13.68 7.85
N ILE A 16 17.85 -14.25 7.25
CA ILE A 16 17.11 -15.39 7.77
C ILE A 16 17.39 -16.60 6.88
N ASP A 17 17.66 -17.74 7.50
CA ASP A 17 17.90 -18.99 6.77
C ASP A 17 16.58 -19.61 6.31
N TYR A 18 16.32 -19.58 5.00
CA TYR A 18 15.14 -20.15 4.35
C TYR A 18 15.49 -21.40 3.57
N ARG A 19 14.62 -22.40 3.55
CA ARG A 19 14.76 -23.56 2.67
C ARG A 19 14.63 -23.17 1.20
N PHE A 20 13.77 -22.23 0.89
CA PHE A 20 13.61 -21.61 -0.42
C PHE A 20 13.44 -20.09 -0.22
N CYS A 21 14.12 -19.33 -1.04
CA CYS A 21 14.08 -17.86 -0.96
C CYS A 21 14.08 -17.28 -2.38
N ASP A 22 13.03 -16.53 -2.71
CA ASP A 22 12.96 -15.74 -3.94
C ASP A 22 12.54 -14.31 -3.57
N ILE A 23 13.52 -13.42 -3.51
CA ILE A 23 13.32 -12.02 -3.15
C ILE A 23 13.73 -11.16 -4.33
N ARG A 24 12.77 -10.39 -4.86
CA ARG A 24 12.93 -9.55 -6.05
C ARG A 24 12.57 -8.09 -5.75
N PRO A 25 13.48 -7.28 -5.17
CA PRO A 25 13.18 -5.91 -4.76
C PRO A 25 12.82 -4.95 -5.90
N ASP A 26 13.19 -5.32 -7.13
CA ASP A 26 12.88 -4.53 -8.34
C ASP A 26 11.48 -4.81 -8.91
N VAL A 27 10.70 -5.74 -8.30
CA VAL A 27 9.33 -6.08 -8.69
C VAL A 27 8.35 -5.31 -7.81
N GLY A 28 7.31 -4.75 -8.41
CA GLY A 28 6.34 -3.91 -7.72
C GLY A 28 5.38 -4.64 -6.79
N ALA A 29 5.14 -5.95 -7.02
CA ALA A 29 4.24 -6.75 -6.21
C ALA A 29 4.70 -8.21 -6.07
N CYS A 30 4.63 -8.74 -4.87
CA CYS A 30 4.84 -10.17 -4.63
C CYS A 30 3.85 -11.04 -5.44
N ALA A 31 2.64 -10.55 -5.67
CA ALA A 31 1.64 -11.21 -6.50
C ALA A 31 2.12 -11.45 -7.95
N SER A 32 2.94 -10.56 -8.51
CA SER A 32 3.55 -10.75 -9.83
C SER A 32 4.55 -11.89 -9.85
N ILE A 33 5.34 -12.06 -8.77
CA ILE A 33 6.27 -13.18 -8.63
C ILE A 33 5.50 -14.50 -8.57
N ILE A 34 4.46 -14.57 -7.77
CA ILE A 34 3.60 -15.76 -7.65
C ILE A 34 2.92 -16.07 -8.99
N ALA A 35 2.37 -15.06 -9.68
CA ALA A 35 1.75 -15.26 -10.99
C ALA A 35 2.75 -15.82 -12.00
N SER A 36 4.00 -15.33 -12.00
CA SER A 36 5.03 -15.84 -12.92
C SER A 36 5.27 -17.34 -12.74
N TYR A 37 5.21 -17.87 -11.51
CA TYR A 37 5.36 -19.31 -11.30
C TYR A 37 4.28 -20.14 -11.98
N TYR A 38 3.03 -19.67 -12.01
CA TYR A 38 1.96 -20.36 -12.72
C TYR A 38 2.25 -20.39 -14.23
N PHE A 39 2.59 -19.24 -14.82
CA PHE A 39 2.81 -19.15 -16.27
C PHE A 39 4.12 -19.83 -16.71
N ASP A 40 5.19 -19.71 -15.93
CA ASP A 40 6.49 -20.29 -16.28
C ASP A 40 6.52 -21.84 -16.17
N ASN A 41 5.56 -22.40 -15.44
CA ASN A 41 5.44 -23.85 -15.24
C ASN A 41 4.18 -24.46 -15.91
N ASP A 42 3.46 -23.67 -16.73
CA ASP A 42 2.23 -24.10 -17.39
C ASP A 42 1.19 -24.70 -16.41
N ILE A 43 1.06 -24.10 -15.21
CA ILE A 43 0.09 -24.51 -14.19
C ILE A 43 -1.24 -23.80 -14.46
N ASP A 44 -2.33 -24.58 -14.54
CA ASP A 44 -3.67 -24.04 -14.64
C ASP A 44 -4.00 -23.14 -13.45
N MET A 45 -4.46 -21.93 -13.74
CA MET A 45 -4.82 -20.94 -12.73
C MET A 45 -6.33 -20.74 -12.71
N PRO A 46 -7.01 -21.02 -11.58
CA PRO A 46 -8.42 -20.70 -11.39
C PRO A 46 -8.68 -19.18 -11.45
N ALA A 47 -9.87 -18.78 -11.93
CA ALA A 47 -10.22 -17.36 -12.10
C ALA A 47 -10.22 -16.57 -10.78
N ASP A 48 -10.59 -17.18 -9.67
CA ASP A 48 -10.54 -16.57 -8.33
C ASP A 48 -9.10 -16.30 -7.88
N VAL A 49 -8.17 -17.22 -8.16
CA VAL A 49 -6.73 -17.02 -7.91
C VAL A 49 -6.17 -15.91 -8.80
N ALA A 50 -6.51 -15.90 -10.09
CA ALA A 50 -6.13 -14.83 -11.00
C ALA A 50 -6.64 -13.46 -10.53
N THR A 51 -7.88 -13.41 -10.05
CA THR A 51 -8.51 -12.20 -9.50
C THR A 51 -7.77 -11.71 -8.25
N ALA A 52 -7.47 -12.60 -7.33
CA ALA A 52 -6.74 -12.27 -6.09
C ALA A 52 -5.32 -11.74 -6.37
N LEU A 53 -4.59 -12.41 -7.28
CA LEU A 53 -3.25 -11.98 -7.68
C LEU A 53 -3.28 -10.63 -8.42
N LEU A 54 -4.24 -10.44 -9.31
CA LEU A 54 -4.43 -9.16 -10.00
C LEU A 54 -4.72 -8.03 -9.01
N TYR A 55 -5.60 -8.29 -8.04
CA TYR A 55 -5.89 -7.32 -6.99
C TYR A 55 -4.65 -6.99 -6.15
N GLY A 56 -3.83 -8.00 -5.81
CA GLY A 56 -2.55 -7.79 -5.12
C GLY A 56 -1.60 -6.88 -5.90
N ILE A 57 -1.45 -7.10 -7.22
CA ILE A 57 -0.64 -6.21 -8.07
C ILE A 57 -1.17 -4.78 -8.03
N LYS A 58 -2.49 -4.60 -8.19
CA LYS A 58 -3.11 -3.26 -8.13
C LYS A 58 -2.83 -2.55 -6.82
N MET A 59 -2.94 -3.25 -5.69
CA MET A 59 -2.75 -2.65 -4.36
C MET A 59 -1.31 -2.23 -4.11
N ASP A 60 -0.33 -3.11 -4.38
CA ASP A 60 1.09 -2.83 -4.12
C ASP A 60 1.64 -1.76 -5.07
N THR A 61 1.15 -1.73 -6.31
CA THR A 61 1.58 -0.75 -7.33
C THR A 61 0.72 0.52 -7.37
N ALA A 62 -0.23 0.69 -6.46
CA ALA A 62 -1.20 1.79 -6.45
C ALA A 62 -1.89 1.97 -7.82
N ASP A 63 -2.53 0.92 -8.33
CA ASP A 63 -3.12 0.86 -9.67
C ASP A 63 -2.11 1.17 -10.79
N MET A 64 -0.97 0.51 -10.77
CA MET A 64 0.12 0.64 -11.77
C MET A 64 0.73 2.06 -11.84
N ARG A 65 0.67 2.82 -10.75
CA ARG A 65 1.21 4.19 -10.68
C ARG A 65 2.56 4.26 -9.97
N ARG A 66 2.97 3.19 -9.25
CA ARG A 66 4.12 3.22 -8.37
C ARG A 66 4.91 1.91 -8.42
N GLY A 67 6.24 1.99 -8.51
CA GLY A 67 7.16 0.85 -8.37
C GLY A 67 6.96 -0.27 -9.40
N VAL A 68 6.38 0.03 -10.57
CA VAL A 68 5.99 -0.96 -11.58
C VAL A 68 7.20 -1.47 -12.35
N SER A 69 7.40 -2.78 -12.36
CA SER A 69 8.38 -3.47 -13.19
C SER A 69 7.74 -4.02 -14.48
N GLN A 70 8.59 -4.48 -15.42
CA GLN A 70 8.11 -5.18 -16.61
C GLN A 70 7.33 -6.45 -16.25
N LEU A 71 7.75 -7.18 -15.19
CA LEU A 71 7.04 -8.37 -14.73
C LEU A 71 5.62 -8.03 -14.26
N ASP A 72 5.44 -6.92 -13.55
CA ASP A 72 4.11 -6.48 -13.11
C ASP A 72 3.19 -6.19 -14.28
N LEU A 73 3.68 -5.52 -15.31
CA LEU A 73 2.93 -5.23 -16.55
C LEU A 73 2.50 -6.51 -17.27
N ASP A 74 3.43 -7.45 -17.43
CA ASP A 74 3.17 -8.70 -18.13
C ASP A 74 2.15 -9.56 -17.36
N MET A 75 2.31 -9.67 -16.02
CA MET A 75 1.40 -10.44 -15.18
C MET A 75 0.05 -9.75 -15.04
N PHE A 76 0.01 -8.43 -14.91
CA PHE A 76 -1.23 -7.66 -14.92
C PHE A 76 -2.07 -7.96 -16.16
N TYR A 77 -1.47 -7.88 -17.35
CA TYR A 77 -2.17 -8.16 -18.60
C TYR A 77 -2.74 -9.57 -18.64
N LYS A 78 -1.90 -10.59 -18.35
CA LYS A 78 -2.32 -12.00 -18.38
C LYS A 78 -3.43 -12.28 -17.39
N LEU A 79 -3.28 -11.82 -16.13
CA LEU A 79 -4.25 -12.00 -15.06
C LEU A 79 -5.57 -11.27 -15.35
N PHE A 80 -5.51 -10.07 -15.94
CA PHE A 80 -6.71 -9.29 -16.29
C PHE A 80 -7.61 -10.02 -17.29
N MET A 81 -7.03 -10.82 -18.19
CA MET A 81 -7.78 -11.62 -19.15
C MET A 81 -8.46 -12.83 -18.51
N MET A 82 -8.01 -13.28 -17.34
CA MET A 82 -8.47 -14.47 -16.62
C MET A 82 -9.36 -14.15 -15.41
N ALA A 83 -9.19 -12.95 -14.83
CA ALA A 83 -9.84 -12.52 -13.61
C ALA A 83 -11.35 -12.37 -13.78
N ASP A 84 -12.09 -12.63 -12.70
CA ASP A 84 -13.50 -12.30 -12.55
C ASP A 84 -13.67 -10.80 -12.31
N ARG A 85 -14.25 -10.11 -13.28
CA ARG A 85 -14.40 -8.65 -13.26
C ARG A 85 -15.42 -8.18 -12.24
N ASP A 86 -16.43 -8.96 -11.94
CA ASP A 86 -17.46 -8.59 -10.96
C ASP A 86 -16.87 -8.66 -9.55
N ILE A 87 -16.08 -9.70 -9.26
CA ILE A 87 -15.35 -9.81 -8.01
C ILE A 87 -14.34 -8.66 -7.90
N LEU A 88 -13.57 -8.39 -8.94
CA LEU A 88 -12.57 -7.32 -8.95
C LEU A 88 -13.22 -5.94 -8.69
N THR A 89 -14.35 -5.66 -9.35
CA THR A 89 -15.12 -4.43 -9.15
C THR A 89 -15.61 -4.30 -7.71
N ASN A 90 -16.07 -5.40 -7.12
CA ASN A 90 -16.48 -5.41 -5.71
C ASN A 90 -15.32 -5.19 -4.74
N LEU A 91 -14.12 -5.72 -5.05
CA LEU A 91 -12.91 -5.48 -4.26
C LEU A 91 -12.42 -4.03 -4.39
N ASP A 92 -12.49 -3.46 -5.61
CA ASP A 92 -12.12 -2.07 -5.88
C ASP A 92 -13.10 -1.07 -5.25
N SER A 93 -14.36 -1.45 -5.10
CA SER A 93 -15.35 -0.62 -4.42
C SER A 93 -15.04 -0.58 -2.93
N SER A 94 -14.24 0.39 -2.52
CA SER A 94 -14.03 0.72 -1.10
C SER A 94 -15.37 1.09 -0.49
N VAL A 95 -15.98 0.18 0.27
CA VAL A 95 -17.21 0.48 1.00
C VAL A 95 -16.86 1.40 2.15
N LEU A 96 -17.02 2.72 1.94
CA LEU A 96 -17.02 3.68 3.04
C LEU A 96 -18.31 3.46 3.87
N HIS A 97 -18.14 3.14 5.13
CA HIS A 97 -19.25 3.15 6.07
C HIS A 97 -19.68 4.61 6.35
N PHE A 98 -20.95 4.80 6.68
CA PHE A 98 -21.45 6.14 6.97
C PHE A 98 -20.66 6.83 8.10
N ASP A 99 -20.20 6.07 9.08
CA ASP A 99 -19.37 6.58 10.18
C ASP A 99 -17.98 7.05 9.71
N ASP A 100 -17.44 6.50 8.62
CA ASP A 100 -16.15 6.91 8.06
C ASP A 100 -16.22 8.33 7.51
N ILE A 101 -17.39 8.78 7.04
CA ILE A 101 -17.63 10.17 6.55
C ILE A 101 -17.31 11.19 7.64
N LYS A 102 -17.54 10.84 8.91
CA LYS A 102 -17.20 11.72 10.02
C LYS A 102 -15.69 11.94 10.12
N ALA A 103 -14.89 10.91 9.94
CA ALA A 103 -13.43 11.02 9.93
C ALA A 103 -12.93 11.93 8.80
N TYR A 104 -13.51 11.78 7.59
CA TYR A 104 -13.24 12.68 6.48
C TYR A 104 -13.59 14.13 6.81
N LYS A 105 -14.79 14.36 7.35
CA LYS A 105 -15.24 15.71 7.76
C LYS A 105 -14.28 16.33 8.77
N ASP A 106 -13.92 15.60 9.82
CA ASP A 106 -13.04 16.09 10.89
C ASP A 106 -11.64 16.36 10.31
N ALA A 107 -11.10 15.48 9.48
CA ALA A 107 -9.82 15.67 8.82
C ALA A 107 -9.82 16.91 7.90
N LEU A 108 -10.83 17.06 7.05
CA LEU A 108 -10.96 18.21 6.15
C LEU A 108 -11.12 19.53 6.90
N SER A 109 -11.78 19.50 8.08
CA SER A 109 -11.94 20.68 8.93
C SER A 109 -10.65 21.13 9.62
N THR A 110 -9.68 20.22 9.74
CA THR A 110 -8.41 20.43 10.44
C THR A 110 -7.21 20.56 9.52
N ILE A 111 -7.44 20.65 8.20
CA ILE A 111 -6.36 20.81 7.22
C ILE A 111 -5.51 22.02 7.57
N ASP A 112 -4.21 21.78 7.72
CA ASP A 112 -3.15 22.80 7.84
C ASP A 112 -2.14 22.54 6.71
N ILE A 113 -2.03 23.49 5.77
CA ILE A 113 -1.11 23.40 4.63
C ILE A 113 0.09 24.30 4.91
N ARG A 114 1.28 23.71 4.86
CA ARG A 114 2.55 24.42 4.99
C ARG A 114 3.41 24.10 3.77
N GLU A 115 3.59 25.10 2.93
CA GLU A 115 4.24 24.94 1.62
C GLU A 115 3.51 23.88 0.78
N ASP A 116 4.11 22.71 0.57
CA ASP A 116 3.54 21.60 -0.19
C ASP A 116 3.21 20.37 0.71
N VAL A 117 3.12 20.60 2.03
CA VAL A 117 2.80 19.56 3.03
C VAL A 117 1.42 19.83 3.62
N CYS A 118 0.56 18.80 3.57
CA CYS A 118 -0.77 18.82 4.16
C CYS A 118 -0.78 18.02 5.46
N PHE A 119 -1.27 18.62 6.55
CA PHE A 119 -1.55 17.95 7.82
C PHE A 119 -3.05 17.92 8.06
N ALA A 120 -3.59 16.79 8.54
CA ALA A 120 -4.99 16.69 8.90
C ALA A 120 -5.20 15.70 10.06
N CYS A 121 -6.25 15.94 10.88
CA CYS A 121 -6.61 15.11 12.02
C CYS A 121 -8.00 14.48 11.83
N ALA A 122 -8.11 13.17 11.92
CA ALA A 122 -9.38 12.45 11.82
C ALA A 122 -10.30 12.62 13.05
N GLY A 123 -9.85 13.32 14.11
CA GLY A 123 -10.67 13.72 15.26
C GLY A 123 -10.90 12.64 16.32
N TYR A 124 -10.87 11.36 15.96
CA TYR A 124 -11.06 10.23 16.87
C TYR A 124 -10.24 9.02 16.41
N GLU A 125 -10.20 7.96 17.21
CA GLU A 125 -9.44 6.75 16.88
C GLU A 125 -10.02 6.04 15.65
N CYS A 126 -9.24 5.97 14.58
CA CYS A 126 -9.60 5.37 13.30
C CYS A 126 -8.78 4.12 13.00
N LYS A 127 -9.32 3.26 12.11
CA LYS A 127 -8.56 2.15 11.51
C LYS A 127 -7.44 2.72 10.62
N GLU A 128 -6.35 1.98 10.50
CA GLU A 128 -5.21 2.37 9.67
C GLU A 128 -5.60 2.61 8.21
N SER A 129 -6.43 1.71 7.66
CA SER A 129 -6.94 1.83 6.29
C SER A 129 -7.72 3.13 6.05
N LEU A 130 -8.47 3.61 7.05
CA LEU A 130 -9.25 4.84 6.93
C LEU A 130 -8.35 6.08 6.93
N ILE A 131 -7.38 6.18 7.86
CA ILE A 131 -6.44 7.30 7.86
C ILE A 131 -5.53 7.28 6.62
N ALA A 132 -5.20 6.10 6.09
CA ALA A 132 -4.48 5.96 4.84
C ALA A 132 -5.31 6.50 3.65
N ALA A 133 -6.60 6.12 3.55
CA ALA A 133 -7.49 6.58 2.50
C ALA A 133 -7.71 8.11 2.54
N ILE A 134 -7.85 8.69 3.74
CA ILE A 134 -7.93 10.14 3.91
C ILE A 134 -6.61 10.81 3.48
N CYS A 135 -5.47 10.19 3.80
CA CYS A 135 -4.15 10.67 3.43
C CYS A 135 -3.96 10.67 1.90
N ASP A 136 -4.35 9.57 1.24
CA ASP A 136 -4.34 9.47 -0.22
C ASP A 136 -5.25 10.53 -0.87
N PHE A 137 -6.45 10.76 -0.29
CA PHE A 137 -7.36 11.80 -0.75
C PHE A 137 -6.75 13.20 -0.62
N THR A 138 -6.17 13.55 0.53
CA THR A 138 -5.58 14.89 0.74
C THR A 138 -4.31 15.11 -0.09
N LEU A 139 -3.61 14.03 -0.47
CA LEU A 139 -2.49 14.11 -1.42
C LEU A 139 -2.94 14.48 -2.85
N THR A 140 -4.23 14.32 -3.19
CA THR A 140 -4.76 14.76 -4.50
C THR A 140 -4.98 16.27 -4.62
N LEU A 141 -4.86 17.02 -3.52
CA LEU A 141 -5.00 18.48 -3.55
C LEU A 141 -3.87 19.11 -4.36
N ASP A 142 -4.22 20.10 -5.15
CA ASP A 142 -3.27 20.81 -6.00
C ASP A 142 -2.13 21.44 -5.16
N GLY A 143 -0.91 21.27 -5.62
CA GLY A 143 0.30 21.76 -4.96
C GLY A 143 0.77 20.95 -3.76
N ILE A 144 0.07 19.89 -3.34
CA ILE A 144 0.48 19.05 -2.22
C ILE A 144 1.37 17.88 -2.73
N ASN A 145 2.55 17.74 -2.14
CA ASN A 145 3.51 16.67 -2.42
C ASN A 145 3.71 15.71 -1.27
N LEU A 146 3.27 16.09 -0.06
CA LEU A 146 3.31 15.24 1.12
C LEU A 146 2.02 15.41 1.91
N SER A 147 1.38 14.32 2.28
CA SER A 147 0.22 14.32 3.16
C SER A 147 0.51 13.52 4.42
N ILE A 148 0.12 14.08 5.57
CA ILE A 148 0.27 13.48 6.89
C ILE A 148 -1.09 13.56 7.58
N VAL A 149 -1.75 12.40 7.70
CA VAL A 149 -3.04 12.30 8.41
C VAL A 149 -2.84 11.49 9.68
N TYR A 150 -3.37 11.99 10.77
CA TYR A 150 -3.27 11.32 12.06
C TYR A 150 -4.62 11.18 12.76
N SER A 151 -4.73 10.16 13.59
CA SER A 151 -5.85 9.97 14.51
C SER A 151 -5.35 9.76 15.94
N PRO A 152 -6.04 10.33 16.94
CA PRO A 152 -5.72 10.05 18.33
C PRO A 152 -6.02 8.57 18.65
N LYS A 153 -5.27 8.02 19.60
CA LYS A 153 -5.57 6.74 20.25
C LYS A 153 -5.28 6.87 21.75
N LYS A 154 -5.71 5.89 22.56
CA LYS A 154 -5.61 5.93 24.00
C LYS A 154 -4.20 6.29 24.51
N ASP A 155 -3.17 5.74 23.89
CA ASP A 155 -1.78 5.86 24.34
C ASP A 155 -0.88 6.57 23.32
N GLY A 156 -1.43 7.54 22.57
CA GLY A 156 -0.66 8.30 21.58
C GLY A 156 -1.43 8.68 20.34
N ILE A 157 -0.75 8.71 19.21
CA ILE A 157 -1.35 8.97 17.90
C ILE A 157 -0.97 7.86 16.92
N LYS A 158 -1.86 7.61 15.98
CA LYS A 158 -1.61 6.80 14.79
C LYS A 158 -1.56 7.75 13.61
N LEU A 159 -0.57 7.60 12.74
CA LEU A 159 -0.43 8.46 11.57
C LEU A 159 -0.19 7.66 10.30
N SER A 160 -0.63 8.24 9.18
CA SER A 160 -0.31 7.80 7.82
C SER A 160 0.42 8.92 7.12
N ILE A 161 1.46 8.59 6.37
CA ILE A 161 2.25 9.53 5.56
C ILE A 161 2.21 9.03 4.13
N ARG A 162 1.91 9.91 3.19
CA ARG A 162 1.90 9.63 1.75
C ARG A 162 2.63 10.73 1.01
N SER A 163 3.40 10.35 -0.01
CA SER A 163 4.17 11.26 -0.85
C SER A 163 3.81 11.10 -2.32
N GLY A 164 3.78 12.20 -3.05
CA GLY A 164 3.69 12.22 -4.51
C GLY A 164 5.03 11.98 -5.23
N GLY A 165 6.01 11.39 -4.55
CA GLY A 165 7.33 11.06 -5.11
C GLY A 165 8.43 12.10 -4.85
N LYS A 166 8.09 13.28 -4.34
CA LYS A 166 9.07 14.32 -3.98
C LYS A 166 9.82 14.00 -2.68
N TYR A 167 9.16 13.31 -1.75
CA TYR A 167 9.68 12.97 -0.42
C TYR A 167 9.76 11.46 -0.25
N LEU A 168 10.82 10.97 0.40
CA LEU A 168 10.95 9.57 0.82
C LEU A 168 10.16 9.36 2.12
N SER A 169 8.89 9.00 2.00
CA SER A 169 7.95 8.98 3.12
C SER A 169 8.33 7.97 4.20
N GLY A 170 8.89 6.81 3.84
CA GLY A 170 9.37 5.80 4.78
C GLY A 170 10.56 6.31 5.60
N VAL A 171 11.56 6.91 4.93
CA VAL A 171 12.74 7.50 5.60
C VAL A 171 12.32 8.65 6.50
N LEU A 172 11.40 9.50 6.04
CA LEU A 172 10.88 10.63 6.81
C LEU A 172 10.17 10.13 8.08
N ALA A 173 9.32 9.11 7.97
CA ALA A 173 8.62 8.51 9.11
C ALA A 173 9.60 7.97 10.15
N VAL A 174 10.61 7.19 9.74
CA VAL A 174 11.64 6.62 10.63
C VAL A 174 12.40 7.72 11.36
N ASN A 175 12.84 8.76 10.64
CA ASN A 175 13.64 9.84 11.21
C ASN A 175 12.82 10.74 12.16
N ALA A 176 11.59 11.11 11.77
CA ALA A 176 10.72 11.96 12.56
C ALA A 176 10.25 11.28 13.85
N LEU A 177 10.05 9.97 13.83
CA LEU A 177 9.54 9.22 14.99
C LEU A 177 10.65 8.65 15.90
N ARG A 178 11.93 8.88 15.54
CA ARG A 178 13.05 8.37 16.31
C ARG A 178 13.01 8.86 17.77
N GLY A 179 12.94 7.91 18.72
CA GLY A 179 12.92 8.17 20.17
C GLY A 179 11.55 8.52 20.75
N ILE A 180 10.50 8.68 19.91
CA ILE A 180 9.14 8.97 20.37
C ILE A 180 8.11 7.97 19.87
N GLY A 181 8.45 7.16 18.87
CA GLY A 181 7.54 6.18 18.29
C GLY A 181 8.22 5.25 17.32
N THR A 182 7.42 4.45 16.62
CA THR A 182 7.86 3.54 15.57
C THR A 182 7.10 3.84 14.28
N GLY A 183 7.77 3.72 13.16
CA GLY A 183 7.18 3.91 11.83
C GLY A 183 8.08 3.31 10.78
N GLY A 184 7.52 3.11 9.59
CA GLY A 184 8.21 2.58 8.44
C GLY A 184 7.23 2.45 7.28
N GLY A 185 7.69 1.98 6.14
CA GLY A 185 6.89 1.80 4.94
C GLY A 185 7.72 1.97 3.69
N HIS A 186 7.03 2.00 2.55
CA HIS A 186 7.66 2.28 1.27
C HIS A 186 8.01 3.76 1.14
N ASP A 187 9.07 4.07 0.42
CA ASP A 187 9.55 5.45 0.19
C ASP A 187 8.77 6.19 -0.92
N ASN A 188 7.78 5.52 -1.51
CA ASN A 188 6.98 6.06 -2.62
C ASN A 188 5.53 6.26 -2.20
#